data_4c73f72c4fd867a6dc229ff811cb4b35
#
_entry.id   4c73f72c4fd867a6dc229ff811cb4b35
#
_cell.length_a   1.000
_cell.length_b   1.000
_cell.length_c   1.000
_cell.angle_alpha   90.00
_cell.angle_beta   90.00
_cell.angle_gamma   90.00
#
_symmetry.space_group_name_H-M   'P 1'
#
loop_
_entity.id
_entity.type
_entity.pdbx_description
1 polymer ?
#
loop_
_entity_poly.entity_id
_entity_poly.type
_entity_poly.pdbx_seq_one_letter_code
_entity_poly.pdbx_strand_id
1 'polypeptide(L)'
;MNYNTVYVGMDVHKESFSLCAYTIEAEKASHYQRTEADYKKVLNYLEFLRTIYGDDANFICGYEAGCLGYNLYHQLTANNIKCIILAPTTMLEQRSKKRIKTDKRDAEIIAKCLAQHNYSPVHIPTAKDEETKEFLRMRDDHKLALKKVPLLDRYKFYSHVICSGTKIRILCNPIIISFTVT
;
A
#
# COMPACT_ATOMS: atom_id res chain seq x y z
N MET A 1 -12.18 -28.08 17.47
CA MET A 1 -12.01 -26.86 16.67
C MET A 1 -10.97 -26.00 17.38
N ASN A 2 -9.76 -25.91 16.83
CA ASN A 2 -8.71 -25.08 17.42
C ASN A 2 -8.98 -23.63 17.04
N TYR A 3 -9.50 -22.86 17.99
CA TYR A 3 -9.86 -21.45 17.82
C TYR A 3 -8.67 -20.49 18.05
N ASN A 4 -7.48 -20.90 17.67
CA ASN A 4 -6.30 -20.05 17.85
C ASN A 4 -6.07 -19.14 16.64
N THR A 5 -7.06 -18.29 16.32
CA THR A 5 -6.81 -17.23 15.34
C THR A 5 -6.38 -15.97 16.07
N VAL A 6 -5.16 -15.52 15.80
CA VAL A 6 -4.59 -14.29 16.33
C VAL A 6 -4.63 -13.21 15.25
N TYR A 7 -5.31 -12.13 15.54
CA TYR A 7 -5.41 -10.98 14.64
C TYR A 7 -4.31 -9.99 14.97
N VAL A 8 -3.49 -9.66 13.99
CA VAL A 8 -2.36 -8.75 14.14
C VAL A 8 -2.66 -7.46 13.41
N GLY A 9 -2.98 -6.42 14.18
CA GLY A 9 -3.15 -5.07 13.66
C GLY A 9 -1.80 -4.37 13.55
N MET A 10 -1.59 -3.71 12.42
CA MET A 10 -0.35 -3.02 12.12
C MET A 10 -0.66 -1.57 11.72
N ASP A 11 -0.18 -0.61 12.50
CA ASP A 11 -0.14 0.79 12.08
C ASP A 11 1.21 1.05 11.42
N VAL A 12 1.19 1.29 10.10
CA VAL A 12 2.37 1.27 9.25
C VAL A 12 2.73 2.67 8.76
N HIS A 13 3.92 3.11 9.10
CA HIS A 13 4.52 4.36 8.69
C HIS A 13 5.83 4.12 7.93
N LYS A 14 6.36 5.16 7.26
CA LYS A 14 7.59 5.05 6.46
C LYS A 14 8.81 4.60 7.29
N GLU A 15 8.87 4.99 8.56
CA GLU A 15 10.04 4.78 9.42
C GLU A 15 9.82 3.70 10.48
N SER A 16 8.58 3.41 10.85
CA SER A 16 8.27 2.46 11.92
C SER A 16 6.92 1.80 11.76
N PHE A 17 6.80 0.57 12.26
CA PHE A 17 5.56 -0.17 12.38
C PHE A 17 5.19 -0.33 13.85
N SER A 18 3.93 -0.12 14.18
CA SER A 18 3.34 -0.43 15.47
C SER A 18 2.46 -1.67 15.33
N LEU A 19 2.79 -2.72 16.04
CA LEU A 19 2.18 -4.04 15.95
C LEU A 19 1.42 -4.36 17.23
N CYS A 20 0.28 -5.02 17.11
CA CYS A 20 -0.52 -5.43 18.24
C CYS A 20 -1.28 -6.72 17.93
N ALA A 21 -1.30 -7.66 18.86
CA ALA A 21 -2.05 -8.90 18.75
C ALA A 21 -3.42 -8.76 19.45
N TYR A 22 -4.44 -9.37 18.87
CA TYR A 22 -5.78 -9.46 19.45
C TYR A 22 -6.34 -10.86 19.23
N THR A 23 -6.94 -11.43 20.26
CA THR A 23 -7.72 -12.67 20.17
C THR A 23 -9.15 -12.41 20.64
N ILE A 24 -10.11 -13.13 20.07
CA ILE A 24 -11.54 -12.97 20.41
C ILE A 24 -11.77 -13.41 21.86
N GLU A 25 -11.07 -14.46 22.31
CA GLU A 25 -11.23 -15.00 23.66
C GLU A 25 -10.79 -14.04 24.77
N ALA A 26 -9.71 -13.29 24.52
CA ALA A 26 -9.20 -12.33 25.49
C ALA A 26 -9.94 -10.98 25.45
N GLU A 27 -10.66 -10.70 24.34
CA GLU A 27 -11.34 -9.41 24.08
C GLU A 27 -10.45 -8.17 24.29
N LYS A 28 -9.13 -8.38 24.33
CA LYS A 28 -8.15 -7.36 24.64
C LYS A 28 -6.95 -7.45 23.71
N ALA A 29 -6.49 -6.30 23.28
CA ALA A 29 -5.24 -6.17 22.55
C ALA A 29 -4.04 -6.40 23.49
N SER A 30 -3.04 -7.12 23.01
CA SER A 30 -1.87 -7.53 23.77
C SER A 30 -0.60 -7.45 22.91
N HIS A 31 0.56 -7.66 23.55
CA HIS A 31 1.85 -7.78 22.87
C HIS A 31 2.17 -6.62 21.93
N TYR A 32 1.88 -5.39 22.37
CA TYR A 32 2.26 -4.21 21.59
C TYR A 32 3.77 -4.13 21.40
N GLN A 33 4.18 -3.93 20.16
CA GLN A 33 5.60 -3.72 19.79
C GLN A 33 5.71 -2.64 18.73
N ARG A 34 6.68 -1.75 18.87
CA ARG A 34 7.08 -0.81 17.84
C ARG A 34 8.41 -1.28 17.24
N THR A 35 8.50 -1.32 15.92
CA THR A 35 9.67 -1.78 15.18
C THR A 35 10.04 -0.81 14.06
N GLU A 36 11.21 -1.00 13.47
CA GLU A 36 11.57 -0.38 12.20
C GLU A 36 10.63 -0.83 11.08
N ALA A 37 10.52 -0.03 10.01
CA ALA A 37 9.66 -0.30 8.86
C ALA A 37 10.26 -1.37 7.94
N ASP A 38 10.34 -2.61 8.44
CA ASP A 38 10.81 -3.78 7.70
C ASP A 38 9.85 -4.97 7.91
N TYR A 39 9.44 -5.63 6.81
CA TYR A 39 8.59 -6.81 6.86
C TYR A 39 9.22 -7.96 7.66
N LYS A 40 10.55 -8.07 7.68
CA LYS A 40 11.27 -9.08 8.48
C LYS A 40 11.03 -8.91 9.98
N LYS A 41 10.86 -7.67 10.44
CA LYS A 41 10.51 -7.39 11.84
C LYS A 41 9.08 -7.86 12.15
N VAL A 42 8.18 -7.78 11.18
CA VAL A 42 6.83 -8.35 11.31
C VAL A 42 6.90 -9.87 11.39
N LEU A 43 7.72 -10.54 10.57
CA LEU A 43 7.92 -12.00 10.65
C LEU A 43 8.48 -12.39 12.01
N ASN A 44 9.49 -11.70 12.52
CA ASN A 44 10.06 -11.96 13.85
C ASN A 44 9.01 -11.78 14.96
N TYR A 45 8.13 -10.79 14.83
CA TYR A 45 7.04 -10.58 15.76
C TYR A 45 6.02 -11.75 15.71
N LEU A 46 5.72 -12.27 14.53
CA LEU A 46 4.84 -13.44 14.39
C LEU A 46 5.47 -14.70 14.99
N GLU A 47 6.78 -14.90 14.81
CA GLU A 47 7.51 -16.01 15.46
C GLU A 47 7.47 -15.86 16.99
N PHE A 48 7.66 -14.68 17.53
CA PHE A 48 7.46 -14.41 18.94
C PHE A 48 6.04 -14.78 19.40
N LEU A 49 5.01 -14.41 18.64
CA LEU A 49 3.63 -14.77 18.97
C LEU A 49 3.38 -16.28 18.90
N ARG A 50 4.06 -17.01 18.01
CA ARG A 50 4.00 -18.49 17.96
C ARG A 50 4.46 -19.12 19.27
N THR A 51 5.49 -18.56 19.91
CA THR A 51 5.96 -19.07 21.23
C THR A 51 4.90 -18.94 22.33
N ILE A 52 3.93 -18.03 22.15
CA ILE A 52 2.88 -17.75 23.15
C ILE A 52 1.59 -18.50 22.83
N TYR A 53 1.16 -18.48 21.56
CA TYR A 53 -0.14 -19.00 21.12
C TYR A 53 -0.04 -20.42 20.53
N GLY A 54 1.18 -20.94 20.34
CA GLY A 54 1.45 -22.25 19.76
C GLY A 54 1.71 -22.20 18.26
N ASP A 55 2.37 -23.23 17.75
CA ASP A 55 2.76 -23.34 16.34
C ASP A 55 1.55 -23.48 15.40
N ASP A 56 0.46 -24.04 15.90
CA ASP A 56 -0.80 -24.23 15.17
C ASP A 56 -1.66 -22.96 15.11
N ALA A 57 -1.22 -21.86 15.71
CA ALA A 57 -1.96 -20.60 15.68
C ALA A 57 -2.03 -20.01 14.28
N ASN A 58 -3.24 -19.63 13.87
CA ASN A 58 -3.50 -18.99 12.59
C ASN A 58 -3.38 -17.47 12.73
N PHE A 59 -2.43 -16.85 12.03
CA PHE A 59 -2.22 -15.40 12.06
C PHE A 59 -2.89 -14.71 10.89
N ILE A 60 -3.68 -13.67 11.18
CA ILE A 60 -4.28 -12.78 10.19
C ILE A 60 -3.77 -11.38 10.46
N CYS A 61 -2.88 -10.91 9.60
CA CYS A 61 -2.34 -9.56 9.67
C CYS A 61 -3.19 -8.57 8.89
N GLY A 62 -3.21 -7.32 9.31
CA GLY A 62 -3.84 -6.26 8.54
C GLY A 62 -3.33 -4.88 8.88
N TYR A 63 -3.42 -3.98 7.91
CA TYR A 63 -3.04 -2.59 8.06
C TYR A 63 -3.94 -1.68 7.22
N GLU A 64 -3.99 -0.39 7.61
CA GLU A 64 -4.76 0.61 6.88
C GLU A 64 -4.05 1.00 5.58
N ALA A 65 -4.80 1.11 4.47
CA ALA A 65 -4.27 1.60 3.21
C ALA A 65 -3.64 3.00 3.38
N GLY A 66 -2.38 3.13 3.01
CA GLY A 66 -1.59 4.34 3.24
C GLY A 66 -0.38 4.45 2.33
N CYS A 67 0.63 5.14 2.80
CA CYS A 67 1.81 5.54 2.03
C CYS A 67 2.73 4.40 1.56
N LEU A 68 2.63 3.21 2.17
CA LEU A 68 3.44 2.04 1.78
C LEU A 68 2.86 1.26 0.59
N GLY A 69 1.67 1.62 0.11
CA GLY A 69 1.01 0.93 -0.99
C GLY A 69 0.84 -0.56 -0.70
N TYR A 70 1.11 -1.41 -1.70
CA TYR A 70 0.92 -2.87 -1.63
C TYR A 70 2.21 -3.65 -1.31
N ASN A 71 3.36 -2.98 -1.17
CA ASN A 71 4.66 -3.65 -1.03
C ASN A 71 4.71 -4.57 0.20
N LEU A 72 4.30 -4.06 1.37
CA LEU A 72 4.25 -4.87 2.60
C LEU A 72 3.30 -6.07 2.45
N TYR A 73 2.15 -5.88 1.80
CA TYR A 73 1.21 -6.96 1.51
C TYR A 73 1.87 -8.07 0.66
N HIS A 74 2.54 -7.71 -0.43
CA HIS A 74 3.23 -8.67 -1.30
C HIS A 74 4.33 -9.42 -0.56
N GLN A 75 5.12 -8.71 0.26
CA GLN A 75 6.19 -9.31 1.06
C GLN A 75 5.65 -10.32 2.08
N LEU A 76 4.58 -9.99 2.81
CA LEU A 76 3.97 -10.89 3.79
C LEU A 76 3.30 -12.09 3.11
N THR A 77 2.58 -11.86 2.02
CA THR A 77 1.91 -12.94 1.27
C THR A 77 2.92 -13.90 0.65
N ALA A 78 4.06 -13.40 0.14
CA ALA A 78 5.15 -14.24 -0.36
C ALA A 78 5.76 -15.16 0.73
N ASN A 79 5.62 -14.77 2.02
CA ASN A 79 6.01 -15.57 3.17
C ASN A 79 4.83 -16.39 3.76
N ASN A 80 3.76 -16.62 3.00
CA ASN A 80 2.57 -17.36 3.41
C ASN A 80 1.81 -16.77 4.61
N ILE A 81 1.98 -15.49 4.88
CA ILE A 81 1.22 -14.78 5.92
C ILE A 81 -0.04 -14.17 5.30
N LYS A 82 -1.19 -14.52 5.84
CA LYS A 82 -2.46 -13.92 5.43
C LYS A 82 -2.48 -12.45 5.85
N CYS A 83 -2.53 -11.56 4.86
CA CYS A 83 -2.54 -10.12 5.08
C CYS A 83 -3.75 -9.48 4.42
N ILE A 84 -4.34 -8.48 5.04
CA ILE A 84 -5.51 -7.75 4.56
C ILE A 84 -5.20 -6.25 4.64
N ILE A 85 -5.47 -5.52 3.56
CA ILE A 85 -5.40 -4.05 3.58
C ILE A 85 -6.80 -3.52 3.82
N LEU A 86 -6.96 -2.70 4.86
CA LEU A 86 -8.23 -2.13 5.28
C LEU A 86 -8.42 -0.74 4.66
N ALA A 87 -9.62 -0.45 4.18
CA ALA A 87 -9.96 0.87 3.69
C ALA A 87 -10.13 1.87 4.86
N PRO A 88 -9.54 3.07 4.80
CA PRO A 88 -9.58 4.05 5.90
C PRO A 88 -10.98 4.46 6.32
N THR A 89 -11.92 4.46 5.39
CA THR A 89 -13.29 4.94 5.60
C THR A 89 -14.11 4.09 6.57
N THR A 90 -13.81 2.80 6.66
CA THR A 90 -14.56 1.87 7.53
C THR A 90 -14.14 1.94 8.99
N MET A 91 -12.95 2.49 9.29
CA MET A 91 -12.44 2.59 10.65
C MET A 91 -12.84 3.89 11.36
N LEU A 92 -13.47 4.84 10.64
CA LEU A 92 -13.86 6.15 11.19
C LEU A 92 -14.91 6.05 12.29
N GLU A 93 -15.79 5.07 12.27
CA GLU A 93 -16.84 4.88 13.28
C GLU A 93 -16.28 4.50 14.66
N GLN A 94 -15.15 3.81 14.72
CA GLN A 94 -14.50 3.41 15.97
C GLN A 94 -13.54 4.47 16.54
N ARG A 95 -13.20 5.48 15.77
CA ARG A 95 -12.40 6.63 16.22
C ARG A 95 -13.31 7.62 16.97
N SER A 96 -13.57 7.38 18.25
CA SER A 96 -14.34 8.33 19.06
C SER A 96 -13.65 9.70 19.08
N LYS A 97 -14.39 10.74 18.77
CA LYS A 97 -13.97 12.14 18.53
C LYS A 97 -13.15 12.83 19.64
N LYS A 98 -12.91 12.20 20.78
CA LYS A 98 -12.32 12.84 21.98
C LYS A 98 -11.05 12.19 22.53
N ARG A 99 -10.45 11.20 21.85
CA ARG A 99 -9.27 10.52 22.40
C ARG A 99 -8.02 10.83 21.60
N ILE A 100 -6.90 11.05 22.30
CA ILE A 100 -5.59 11.31 21.72
C ILE A 100 -5.21 10.14 20.77
N LYS A 101 -4.86 10.46 19.53
CA LYS A 101 -4.37 9.51 18.53
C LYS A 101 -2.96 9.06 18.95
N THR A 102 -2.73 7.75 19.00
CA THR A 102 -1.40 7.15 19.22
C THR A 102 -1.27 5.92 18.33
N ASP A 103 -0.07 5.69 17.80
CA ASP A 103 0.25 4.55 16.92
C ASP A 103 -0.15 3.21 17.55
N LYS A 104 0.05 3.06 18.87
CA LYS A 104 -0.38 1.88 19.62
C LYS A 104 -1.88 1.65 19.50
N ARG A 105 -2.66 2.69 19.66
CA ARG A 105 -4.11 2.61 19.64
C ARG A 105 -4.64 2.36 18.23
N ASP A 106 -4.00 2.92 17.23
CA ASP A 106 -4.39 2.68 15.85
C ASP A 106 -4.14 1.21 15.48
N ALA A 107 -3.02 0.61 15.90
CA ALA A 107 -2.77 -0.82 15.75
C ALA A 107 -3.81 -1.69 16.50
N GLU A 108 -4.20 -1.31 17.73
CA GLU A 108 -5.25 -2.01 18.49
C GLU A 108 -6.62 -1.96 17.78
N ILE A 109 -6.99 -0.81 17.23
CA ILE A 109 -8.23 -0.65 16.47
C ILE A 109 -8.23 -1.52 15.23
N ILE A 110 -7.12 -1.55 14.48
CA ILE A 110 -6.96 -2.41 13.30
C ILE A 110 -7.14 -3.88 13.66
N ALA A 111 -6.45 -4.35 14.72
CA ALA A 111 -6.55 -5.74 15.17
C ALA A 111 -7.99 -6.11 15.55
N LYS A 112 -8.69 -5.22 16.24
CA LYS A 112 -10.09 -5.40 16.64
C LYS A 112 -11.03 -5.39 15.45
N CYS A 113 -10.83 -4.49 14.46
CA CYS A 113 -11.60 -4.48 13.23
C CYS A 113 -11.46 -5.78 12.45
N LEU A 114 -10.24 -6.34 12.38
CA LEU A 114 -9.99 -7.65 11.75
C LEU A 114 -10.77 -8.76 12.46
N ALA A 115 -10.71 -8.82 13.78
CA ALA A 115 -11.37 -9.85 14.58
C ALA A 115 -12.91 -9.79 14.47
N GLN A 116 -13.45 -8.60 14.40
CA GLN A 116 -14.90 -8.37 14.28
C GLN A 116 -15.41 -8.39 12.84
N HIS A 117 -14.54 -8.57 11.86
CA HIS A 117 -14.88 -8.44 10.43
C HIS A 117 -15.52 -7.09 10.06
N ASN A 118 -15.23 -6.06 10.84
CA ASN A 118 -15.75 -4.70 10.64
C ASN A 118 -14.76 -3.85 9.84
N TYR A 119 -14.56 -4.21 8.58
CA TYR A 119 -13.71 -3.50 7.64
C TYR A 119 -14.15 -3.75 6.19
N SER A 120 -13.80 -2.83 5.31
CA SER A 120 -13.85 -3.07 3.86
C SER A 120 -12.42 -3.38 3.37
N PRO A 121 -12.20 -4.54 2.75
CA PRO A 121 -10.89 -4.85 2.20
C PRO A 121 -10.61 -3.98 0.97
N VAL A 122 -9.38 -3.53 0.83
CA VAL A 122 -8.92 -2.85 -0.39
C VAL A 122 -8.64 -3.90 -1.46
N HIS A 123 -9.13 -3.66 -2.67
CA HIS A 123 -8.81 -4.49 -3.82
C HIS A 123 -7.30 -4.36 -4.15
N ILE A 124 -6.61 -5.48 -4.18
CA ILE A 124 -5.19 -5.53 -4.55
C ILE A 124 -5.14 -5.66 -6.08
N PRO A 125 -4.55 -4.67 -6.79
CA PRO A 125 -4.42 -4.74 -8.23
C PRO A 125 -3.45 -5.86 -8.64
N THR A 126 -3.68 -6.42 -9.82
CA THR A 126 -2.71 -7.32 -10.44
C THR A 126 -1.47 -6.51 -10.90
N ALA A 127 -0.33 -7.20 -11.13
CA ALA A 127 0.87 -6.54 -11.65
C ALA A 127 0.60 -5.76 -12.95
N LYS A 128 -0.26 -6.30 -13.83
CA LYS A 128 -0.69 -5.64 -15.06
C LYS A 128 -1.52 -4.38 -14.80
N ASP A 129 -2.36 -4.39 -13.77
CA ASP A 129 -3.14 -3.21 -13.36
C ASP A 129 -2.23 -2.12 -12.79
N GLU A 130 -1.19 -2.52 -12.03
CA GLU A 130 -0.18 -1.58 -11.50
C GLU A 130 0.61 -0.92 -12.63
N GLU A 131 1.11 -1.69 -13.61
CA GLU A 131 1.77 -1.16 -14.80
C GLU A 131 0.87 -0.17 -15.56
N THR A 132 -0.40 -0.53 -15.75
CA THR A 132 -1.37 0.34 -16.42
C THR A 132 -1.62 1.64 -15.66
N LYS A 133 -1.76 1.56 -14.34
CA LYS A 133 -1.92 2.74 -13.48
C LYS A 133 -0.70 3.65 -13.53
N GLU A 134 0.50 3.08 -13.49
CA GLU A 134 1.73 3.85 -13.56
C GLU A 134 1.87 4.55 -14.90
N PHE A 135 1.58 3.87 -16.00
CA PHE A 135 1.53 4.47 -17.33
C PHE A 135 0.55 5.66 -17.40
N LEU A 136 -0.64 5.51 -16.82
CA LEU A 136 -1.64 6.58 -16.78
C LEU A 136 -1.17 7.77 -15.94
N ARG A 137 -0.51 7.54 -14.80
CA ARG A 137 0.09 8.60 -13.96
C ARG A 137 1.16 9.36 -14.73
N MET A 138 2.11 8.64 -15.36
CA MET A 138 3.14 9.26 -16.20
C MET A 138 2.52 10.14 -17.29
N ARG A 139 1.48 9.65 -17.98
CA ARG A 139 0.77 10.42 -19.01
C ARG A 139 0.16 11.71 -18.45
N ASP A 140 -0.46 11.63 -17.27
CA ASP A 140 -1.11 12.80 -16.66
C ASP A 140 -0.08 13.80 -16.12
N ASP A 141 1.06 13.34 -15.60
CA ASP A 141 2.19 14.18 -15.22
C ASP A 141 2.77 14.92 -16.42
N HIS A 142 2.93 14.24 -17.57
CA HIS A 142 3.32 14.89 -18.83
C HIS A 142 2.33 15.96 -19.27
N LYS A 143 1.03 15.69 -19.19
CA LYS A 143 0.01 16.70 -19.49
C LYS A 143 0.08 17.91 -18.57
N LEU A 144 0.32 17.70 -17.27
CA LEU A 144 0.49 18.78 -16.30
C LEU A 144 1.76 19.59 -16.58
N ALA A 145 2.86 18.92 -16.92
CA ALA A 145 4.10 19.58 -17.30
C ALA A 145 3.91 20.44 -18.56
N LEU A 146 3.25 19.91 -19.58
CA LEU A 146 2.93 20.66 -20.81
C LEU A 146 2.06 21.90 -20.55
N LYS A 147 1.13 21.85 -19.59
CA LYS A 147 0.32 23.01 -19.21
C LYS A 147 1.14 24.13 -18.56
N LYS A 148 2.26 23.80 -17.91
CA LYS A 148 3.16 24.76 -17.26
C LYS A 148 4.11 25.44 -18.23
N VAL A 149 4.30 24.88 -19.44
CA VAL A 149 5.16 25.47 -20.48
C VAL A 149 4.45 26.68 -21.10
N PRO A 150 5.12 27.85 -21.24
CA PRO A 150 4.57 29.03 -21.91
C PRO A 150 4.06 28.70 -23.32
N LEU A 151 2.99 29.37 -23.74
CA LEU A 151 2.33 29.10 -25.02
C LEU A 151 3.31 29.15 -26.22
N LEU A 152 4.25 30.07 -26.21
CA LEU A 152 5.27 30.21 -27.27
C LEU A 152 6.17 28.96 -27.39
N ASP A 153 6.55 28.36 -26.23
CA ASP A 153 7.38 27.17 -26.24
C ASP A 153 6.58 25.91 -26.57
N ARG A 154 5.26 25.89 -26.30
CA ARG A 154 4.38 24.80 -26.75
C ARG A 154 4.31 24.76 -28.29
N TYR A 155 4.19 25.92 -28.96
CA TYR A 155 4.16 25.96 -30.43
C TYR A 155 5.51 25.53 -31.04
N LYS A 156 6.63 25.87 -30.42
CA LYS A 156 7.95 25.39 -30.85
C LYS A 156 8.08 23.86 -30.69
N PHE A 157 7.46 23.29 -29.68
CA PHE A 157 7.47 21.83 -29.45
C PHE A 157 6.68 21.07 -30.54
N TYR A 158 5.59 21.64 -31.05
CA TYR A 158 4.78 21.04 -32.11
C TYR A 158 5.24 21.40 -33.53
N SER A 159 6.07 22.43 -33.72
CA SER A 159 6.45 22.92 -35.05
C SER A 159 7.58 22.11 -35.72
N HIS A 160 8.09 21.06 -35.08
CA HIS A 160 9.17 20.26 -35.65
C HIS A 160 8.75 18.79 -35.94
N VAL A 161 7.50 18.57 -36.29
CA VAL A 161 7.06 17.30 -36.89
C VAL A 161 7.28 17.41 -38.40
N ILE A 162 8.39 16.95 -38.89
CA ILE A 162 8.67 16.88 -40.33
C ILE A 162 8.25 15.50 -40.82
N CYS A 163 7.17 15.44 -41.58
CA CYS A 163 6.76 14.27 -42.34
C CYS A 163 7.53 14.26 -43.68
N SER A 164 8.54 13.41 -43.80
CA SER A 164 9.16 13.12 -45.11
C SER A 164 8.92 11.64 -45.45
N GLY A 165 7.92 11.38 -46.26
CA GLY A 165 7.58 10.01 -46.68
C GLY A 165 7.10 9.11 -45.54
N THR A 166 7.60 7.89 -45.46
CA THR A 166 7.26 6.86 -44.45
C THR A 166 7.93 7.03 -43.09
N LYS A 167 8.62 8.14 -42.83
CA LYS A 167 9.33 8.40 -41.57
C LYS A 167 8.80 9.62 -40.85
N ILE A 168 8.29 9.44 -39.65
CA ILE A 168 7.92 10.53 -38.75
C ILE A 168 9.11 10.77 -37.80
N ARG A 169 9.69 11.97 -37.87
CA ARG A 169 10.72 12.41 -36.93
C ARG A 169 10.13 13.46 -36.00
N ILE A 170 10.08 13.16 -34.72
CA ILE A 170 9.72 14.13 -33.69
C ILE A 170 11.01 14.64 -33.09
N LEU A 171 11.35 15.88 -33.40
CA LEU A 171 12.50 16.58 -32.81
C LEU A 171 12.06 17.22 -31.50
N CYS A 172 12.27 16.51 -30.39
CA CYS A 172 12.21 17.09 -29.05
C CYS A 172 13.64 17.33 -28.59
N ASN A 173 14.02 18.59 -28.41
CA ASN A 173 15.33 18.89 -27.87
C ASN A 173 15.40 18.48 -26.38
N PRO A 174 16.26 17.51 -25.94
CA PRO A 174 17.43 16.96 -26.64
C PRO A 174 17.28 15.54 -27.23
N ILE A 175 16.07 15.00 -27.39
CA ILE A 175 15.85 13.58 -27.80
C ILE A 175 15.19 13.51 -29.17
N ILE A 176 15.85 12.85 -30.14
CA ILE A 176 15.29 12.54 -31.45
C ILE A 176 14.66 11.15 -31.40
N ILE A 177 13.33 11.06 -31.50
CA ILE A 177 12.63 9.79 -31.60
C ILE A 177 12.20 9.58 -33.05
N SER A 178 12.68 8.52 -33.68
CA SER A 178 12.34 8.16 -35.06
C SER A 178 11.47 6.91 -35.08
N PHE A 179 10.31 6.98 -35.72
CA PHE A 179 9.45 5.83 -35.97
C PHE A 179 9.37 5.55 -37.46
N THR A 180 9.46 4.29 -37.83
CA THR A 180 9.17 3.83 -39.19
C THR A 180 7.77 3.22 -39.19
N VAL A 181 6.88 3.75 -40.04
CA VAL A 181 5.56 3.18 -40.25
C VAL A 181 5.68 2.16 -41.39
N THR A 182 5.51 0.91 -41.06
CA THR A 182 5.36 -0.19 -42.03
C THR A 182 3.90 -0.30 -42.42
#